data_e20cd1207743f207d1bfb96ee14125bd
#
_entry.id   e20cd1207743f207d1bfb96ee14125bd
#
_cell.length_a   1.000
_cell.length_b   1.000
_cell.length_c   1.000
_cell.angle_alpha   90.00
_cell.angle_beta   90.00
_cell.angle_gamma   90.00
#
_symmetry.space_group_name_H-M   'P 1'
#
loop_
_entity.id
_entity.type
_entity.pdbx_description
1 polymer ?
#
loop_
_entity_poly.entity_id
_entity_poly.type
_entity_poly.pdbx_seq_one_letter_code
_entity_poly.pdbx_strand_id
1 'polypeptide(L)'
;YTQVILKTDDDFLGIVLKGIGSDFDSTFIHQNMVAGSIPVFSDTQSGQKILISKTIAEKLNLNVGNKIYAYFVNEQGVRTRRFTISGIYETNLKQFDSQICFTDLYTTNKLNGWQSDQCSGAEVQVNNFELLDAIALNILNKVKGKTDRYGNSYSVATVVEQNPQIFSW
;
A
#
# COMPACT_ATOMS: atom_id res chain seq x y z
N TYR A 1 2.77 0.67 4.95
CA TYR A 1 1.64 1.62 4.82
C TYR A 1 2.00 2.95 5.45
N THR A 2 1.70 4.04 4.73
CA THR A 2 2.04 5.39 5.18
C THR A 2 0.86 6.32 4.85
N GLN A 3 0.39 7.08 5.83
CA GLN A 3 -0.64 8.09 5.59
C GLN A 3 -0.02 9.32 4.94
N VAL A 4 -0.59 9.78 3.85
CA VAL A 4 -0.16 10.98 3.13
C VAL A 4 -1.39 11.78 2.68
N ILE A 5 -1.16 13.05 2.36
CA ILE A 5 -2.15 13.92 1.72
C ILE A 5 -1.73 14.10 0.27
N LEU A 6 -2.55 13.62 -0.66
CA LEU A 6 -2.41 13.95 -2.07
C LEU A 6 -2.95 15.35 -2.32
N LYS A 7 -2.21 16.16 -3.05
CA LYS A 7 -2.61 17.52 -3.37
C LYS A 7 -2.46 17.80 -4.85
N THR A 8 -3.51 18.39 -5.42
CA THR A 8 -3.55 19.05 -6.73
C THR A 8 -3.58 20.57 -6.53
N ASP A 9 -3.67 21.34 -7.61
CA ASP A 9 -3.80 22.80 -7.52
C ASP A 9 -5.12 23.22 -6.82
N ASP A 10 -6.18 22.43 -7.03
CA ASP A 10 -7.55 22.79 -6.62
C ASP A 10 -8.08 22.00 -5.43
N ASP A 11 -7.47 20.84 -5.11
CA ASP A 11 -8.04 19.92 -4.13
C ASP A 11 -6.98 19.12 -3.38
N PHE A 12 -7.40 18.46 -2.29
CA PHE A 12 -6.55 17.57 -1.51
C PHE A 12 -7.33 16.37 -0.97
N LEU A 13 -6.66 15.26 -0.74
CA LEU A 13 -7.25 14.03 -0.23
C LEU A 13 -6.26 13.26 0.64
N GLY A 14 -6.69 12.90 1.85
CA GLY A 14 -5.95 11.97 2.70
C GLY A 14 -6.09 10.53 2.18
N ILE A 15 -4.96 9.85 1.99
CA ILE A 15 -4.91 8.46 1.52
C ILE A 15 -3.86 7.66 2.28
N VAL A 16 -3.91 6.35 2.10
CA VAL A 16 -2.86 5.43 2.56
C VAL A 16 -1.99 5.04 1.37
N LEU A 17 -0.73 5.37 1.45
CA LEU A 17 0.27 4.99 0.46
C LEU A 17 0.88 3.65 0.85
N LYS A 18 0.65 2.62 0.06
CA LYS A 18 1.22 1.29 0.23
C LYS A 18 2.50 1.18 -0.60
N GLY A 19 3.63 1.05 0.08
CA GLY A 19 4.91 0.73 -0.55
C GLY A 19 5.01 -0.75 -0.82
N ILE A 20 5.27 -1.14 -2.06
CA ILE A 20 5.43 -2.53 -2.48
C ILE A 20 6.79 -2.72 -3.14
N GLY A 21 7.39 -3.87 -2.85
CA GLY A 21 8.69 -4.26 -3.38
C GLY A 21 8.60 -5.10 -4.65
N SER A 22 9.75 -5.54 -5.12
CA SER A 22 9.88 -6.38 -6.31
C SER A 22 9.28 -7.77 -6.17
N ASP A 23 9.10 -8.24 -4.94
CA ASP A 23 8.53 -9.54 -4.58
C ASP A 23 7.00 -9.53 -4.40
N PHE A 24 6.38 -8.35 -4.53
CA PHE A 24 4.94 -8.21 -4.37
C PHE A 24 4.19 -8.89 -5.54
N ASP A 25 3.23 -9.76 -5.20
CA ASP A 25 2.35 -10.34 -6.20
C ASP A 25 1.30 -9.31 -6.67
N SER A 26 1.52 -8.79 -7.86
CA SER A 26 0.66 -7.76 -8.47
C SER A 26 -0.50 -8.33 -9.30
N THR A 27 -0.74 -9.64 -9.28
CA THR A 27 -1.77 -10.30 -10.10
C THR A 27 -3.15 -9.67 -9.90
N PHE A 28 -3.54 -9.45 -8.64
CA PHE A 28 -4.82 -8.83 -8.31
C PHE A 28 -4.93 -7.40 -8.89
N ILE A 29 -3.88 -6.61 -8.80
CA ILE A 29 -3.87 -5.25 -9.35
C ILE A 29 -3.93 -5.30 -10.88
N HIS A 30 -3.17 -6.21 -11.52
CA HIS A 30 -3.21 -6.39 -12.97
C HIS A 30 -4.61 -6.69 -13.49
N GLN A 31 -5.35 -7.55 -12.81
CA GLN A 31 -6.71 -7.91 -13.16
C GLN A 31 -7.71 -6.75 -13.03
N ASN A 32 -7.38 -5.76 -12.22
CA ASN A 32 -8.24 -4.63 -11.91
C ASN A 32 -7.75 -3.30 -12.53
N MET A 33 -6.77 -3.33 -13.42
CA MET A 33 -6.32 -2.13 -14.12
C MET A 33 -7.37 -1.64 -15.12
N VAL A 34 -7.66 -0.34 -15.09
CA VAL A 34 -8.60 0.31 -16.02
C VAL A 34 -7.92 1.30 -16.95
N ALA A 35 -6.74 1.81 -16.61
CA ALA A 35 -5.95 2.70 -17.47
C ALA A 35 -4.46 2.63 -17.10
N GLY A 36 -3.61 2.92 -18.09
CA GLY A 36 -2.16 2.96 -17.89
C GLY A 36 -1.54 1.59 -17.62
N SER A 37 -0.46 1.58 -16.86
CA SER A 37 0.30 0.37 -16.55
C SER A 37 0.82 0.36 -15.12
N ILE A 38 1.10 -0.83 -14.61
CA ILE A 38 1.78 -1.03 -13.33
C ILE A 38 3.28 -0.80 -13.57
N PRO A 39 3.92 0.11 -12.82
CA PRO A 39 5.37 0.29 -12.93
C PRO A 39 6.11 -0.88 -12.30
N VAL A 40 7.38 -1.01 -12.65
CA VAL A 40 8.29 -1.88 -11.90
C VAL A 40 8.59 -1.21 -10.56
N PHE A 41 8.07 -1.77 -9.49
CA PHE A 41 8.35 -1.29 -8.14
C PHE A 41 9.69 -1.81 -7.64
N SER A 42 10.44 -0.97 -6.93
CA SER A 42 11.79 -1.25 -6.49
C SER A 42 11.95 -1.05 -4.99
N ASP A 43 12.81 -1.85 -4.40
CA ASP A 43 13.23 -1.73 -3.01
C ASP A 43 14.45 -0.79 -2.86
N THR A 44 15.15 -0.50 -3.95
CA THR A 44 16.45 0.17 -3.95
C THR A 44 16.46 1.56 -4.53
N GLN A 45 15.43 1.93 -5.31
CA GLN A 45 15.34 3.25 -5.94
C GLN A 45 13.89 3.69 -6.12
N SER A 46 13.68 5.01 -6.14
CA SER A 46 12.36 5.57 -6.42
C SER A 46 12.13 5.69 -7.92
N GLY A 47 11.05 5.09 -8.40
CA GLY A 47 10.55 5.31 -9.75
C GLY A 47 9.71 6.58 -9.89
N GLN A 48 9.37 7.25 -8.79
CA GLN A 48 8.47 8.41 -8.75
C GLN A 48 7.12 8.16 -9.44
N LYS A 49 6.64 6.93 -9.36
CA LYS A 49 5.38 6.48 -9.94
C LYS A 49 4.39 6.14 -8.86
N ILE A 50 3.13 6.40 -9.13
CA ILE A 50 2.01 6.06 -8.25
C ILE A 50 0.89 5.41 -9.05
N LEU A 51 0.30 4.36 -8.46
CA LEU A 51 -0.99 3.82 -8.89
C LEU A 51 -2.07 4.38 -7.98
N ILE A 52 -3.11 4.90 -8.57
CA ILE A 52 -4.28 5.40 -7.85
C ILE A 52 -5.53 4.63 -8.30
N SER A 53 -6.55 4.63 -7.46
CA SER A 53 -7.84 4.09 -7.86
C SER A 53 -8.60 5.03 -8.78
N LYS A 54 -9.57 4.50 -9.50
CA LYS A 54 -10.50 5.29 -10.30
C LYS A 54 -11.30 6.27 -9.42
N THR A 55 -11.72 5.85 -8.24
CA THR A 55 -12.41 6.70 -7.26
C THR A 55 -11.57 7.92 -6.89
N ILE A 56 -10.27 7.73 -6.61
CA ILE A 56 -9.35 8.82 -6.29
C ILE A 56 -9.09 9.70 -7.51
N ALA A 57 -8.90 9.08 -8.68
CA ALA A 57 -8.70 9.80 -9.95
C ALA A 57 -9.87 10.74 -10.29
N GLU A 58 -11.10 10.24 -10.15
CA GLU A 58 -12.31 11.06 -10.38
C GLU A 58 -12.43 12.18 -9.35
N LYS A 59 -12.17 11.89 -8.07
CA LYS A 59 -12.28 12.85 -6.97
C LYS A 59 -11.30 14.03 -7.13
N LEU A 60 -10.10 13.76 -7.60
CA LEU A 60 -9.05 14.75 -7.79
C LEU A 60 -8.91 15.22 -9.26
N ASN A 61 -9.79 14.77 -10.14
CA ASN A 61 -9.75 15.06 -11.58
C ASN A 61 -8.38 14.76 -12.23
N LEU A 62 -7.89 13.53 -12.05
CA LEU A 62 -6.58 13.09 -12.45
C LEU A 62 -6.65 12.02 -13.55
N ASN A 63 -5.67 12.04 -14.44
CA ASN A 63 -5.47 11.07 -15.50
C ASN A 63 -4.06 10.46 -15.44
N VAL A 64 -3.86 9.33 -16.11
CA VAL A 64 -2.53 8.75 -16.32
C VAL A 64 -1.60 9.79 -16.96
N GLY A 65 -0.38 9.89 -16.44
CA GLY A 65 0.62 10.86 -16.88
C GLY A 65 0.60 12.19 -16.11
N ASN A 66 -0.49 12.49 -15.39
CA ASN A 66 -0.52 13.67 -14.54
C ASN A 66 0.48 13.54 -13.39
N LYS A 67 0.92 14.69 -12.89
CA LYS A 67 1.78 14.79 -11.72
C LYS A 67 0.97 15.19 -10.51
N ILE A 68 1.30 14.60 -9.36
CA ILE A 68 0.65 14.87 -8.09
C ILE A 68 1.68 14.98 -6.98
N TYR A 69 1.40 15.81 -5.99
CA TYR A 69 2.21 15.92 -4.79
C TYR A 69 1.60 15.14 -3.64
N ALA A 70 2.45 14.40 -2.92
CA ALA A 70 2.08 13.74 -1.68
C ALA A 70 2.84 14.39 -0.53
N TYR A 71 2.10 14.80 0.49
CA TYR A 71 2.61 15.42 1.71
C TYR A 71 2.53 14.40 2.84
N PHE A 72 3.67 14.12 3.43
CA PHE A 72 3.81 13.30 4.62
C PHE A 72 4.21 14.16 5.80
N VAL A 73 3.47 14.08 6.89
CA VAL A 73 3.73 14.86 8.12
C VAL A 73 4.15 13.89 9.22
N ASN A 74 5.31 14.13 9.80
CA ASN A 74 5.79 13.41 10.97
C ASN A 74 6.41 14.39 11.98
N GLU A 75 6.93 13.88 13.08
CA GLU A 75 7.57 14.69 14.14
C GLU A 75 8.77 15.51 13.64
N GLN A 76 9.40 15.11 12.55
CA GLN A 76 10.53 15.80 11.93
C GLN A 76 10.10 16.88 10.93
N GLY A 77 8.79 17.06 10.71
CA GLY A 77 8.23 18.05 9.81
C GLY A 77 7.49 17.46 8.61
N VAL A 78 7.35 18.28 7.56
CA VAL A 78 6.64 17.92 6.33
C VAL A 78 7.63 17.46 5.27
N ARG A 79 7.39 16.29 4.73
CA ARG A 79 8.13 15.76 3.57
C ARG A 79 7.20 15.70 2.37
N THR A 80 7.68 16.19 1.24
CA THR A 80 6.93 16.22 -0.01
C THR A 80 7.55 15.27 -1.02
N ARG A 81 6.69 14.54 -1.75
CA ARG A 81 7.10 13.74 -2.92
C ARG A 81 6.21 14.08 -4.09
N ARG A 82 6.84 14.16 -5.26
CA ARG A 82 6.13 14.34 -6.53
C ARG A 82 6.08 13.01 -7.26
N PHE A 83 4.88 12.60 -7.64
CA PHE A 83 4.66 11.37 -8.39
C PHE A 83 4.08 11.67 -9.77
N THR A 84 4.35 10.77 -10.71
CA THR A 84 3.61 10.67 -11.96
C THR A 84 2.65 9.50 -11.85
N ILE A 85 1.38 9.72 -12.18
CA ILE A 85 0.37 8.65 -12.20
C ILE A 85 0.68 7.74 -13.38
N SER A 86 1.07 6.50 -13.08
CA SER A 86 1.41 5.50 -14.10
C SER A 86 0.21 4.66 -14.52
N GLY A 87 -0.76 4.50 -13.64
CA GLY A 87 -1.94 3.70 -13.89
C GLY A 87 -3.06 3.98 -12.90
N ILE A 88 -4.25 3.54 -13.31
CA ILE A 88 -5.49 3.65 -12.54
C ILE A 88 -6.10 2.26 -12.45
N TYR A 89 -6.51 1.86 -11.26
CA TYR A 89 -7.17 0.59 -10.98
C TYR A 89 -8.57 0.78 -10.39
N GLU A 90 -9.41 -0.25 -10.47
CA GLU A 90 -10.75 -0.29 -9.85
C GLU A 90 -11.04 -1.71 -9.38
N THR A 91 -11.12 -1.91 -8.06
CA THR A 91 -11.39 -3.23 -7.47
C THR A 91 -12.87 -3.47 -7.20
N ASN A 92 -13.68 -2.42 -7.21
CA ASN A 92 -15.07 -2.40 -6.74
C ASN A 92 -15.23 -2.66 -5.23
N LEU A 93 -14.14 -2.68 -4.48
CA LEU A 93 -14.13 -2.69 -3.02
C LEU A 93 -14.07 -1.24 -2.54
N LYS A 94 -15.21 -0.66 -2.22
CA LYS A 94 -15.38 0.78 -1.97
C LYS A 94 -14.36 1.35 -0.97
N GLN A 95 -14.13 0.68 0.15
CA GLN A 95 -13.16 1.15 1.15
C GLN A 95 -11.73 1.13 0.61
N PHE A 96 -11.37 0.08 -0.10
CA PHE A 96 -10.05 -0.06 -0.70
C PHE A 96 -9.83 1.03 -1.77
N ASP A 97 -10.77 1.17 -2.71
CA ASP A 97 -10.69 2.13 -3.80
C ASP A 97 -10.72 3.58 -3.33
N SER A 98 -11.30 3.87 -2.16
CA SER A 98 -11.36 5.24 -1.63
C SER A 98 -10.10 5.69 -0.91
N GLN A 99 -9.20 4.79 -0.56
CA GLN A 99 -8.10 5.10 0.36
C GLN A 99 -6.71 4.67 -0.11
N ILE A 100 -6.58 3.59 -0.88
CA ILE A 100 -5.28 2.98 -1.14
C ILE A 100 -4.66 3.49 -2.44
N CYS A 101 -3.39 3.86 -2.37
CA CYS A 101 -2.53 4.10 -3.52
C CYS A 101 -1.26 3.26 -3.38
N PHE A 102 -0.61 2.93 -4.49
CA PHE A 102 0.60 2.12 -4.50
C PHE A 102 1.79 2.89 -5.05
N THR A 103 2.93 2.72 -4.42
CA THR A 103 4.23 3.19 -4.90
C THR A 103 5.32 2.18 -4.54
N ASP A 104 6.57 2.47 -4.85
CA ASP A 104 7.68 1.61 -4.47
C ASP A 104 7.97 1.63 -2.95
N LEU A 105 8.41 0.48 -2.43
CA LEU A 105 8.77 0.31 -1.01
C LEU A 105 9.91 1.27 -0.61
N TYR A 106 10.86 1.50 -1.51
CA TYR A 106 11.95 2.45 -1.28
C TYR A 106 11.42 3.84 -0.88
N THR A 107 10.43 4.37 -1.60
CA THR A 107 9.85 5.69 -1.32
C THR A 107 9.18 5.73 0.05
N THR A 108 8.37 4.73 0.39
CA THR A 108 7.70 4.69 1.70
C THR A 108 8.70 4.53 2.85
N ASN A 109 9.74 3.73 2.67
CA ASN A 109 10.80 3.60 3.66
C ASN A 109 11.53 4.92 3.88
N LYS A 110 11.86 5.65 2.82
CA LYS A 110 12.49 6.98 2.92
C LYS A 110 11.58 8.01 3.60
N LEU A 111 10.28 7.99 3.32
CA LEU A 111 9.30 8.85 4.00
C LEU A 111 9.26 8.59 5.51
N ASN A 112 9.30 7.33 5.91
CA ASN A 112 9.28 6.92 7.31
C ASN A 112 10.66 7.03 8.01
N GLY A 113 11.73 7.33 7.29
CA GLY A 113 13.08 7.30 7.82
C GLY A 113 13.61 5.89 8.12
N TRP A 114 13.08 4.90 7.44
CA TRP A 114 13.43 3.49 7.62
C TRP A 114 14.59 3.08 6.72
N GLN A 115 15.27 2.03 7.13
CA GLN A 115 16.32 1.39 6.33
C GLN A 115 15.70 0.50 5.25
N SER A 116 16.51 0.10 4.27
CA SER A 116 16.07 -0.73 3.15
C SER A 116 15.62 -2.14 3.54
N ASP A 117 16.04 -2.62 4.71
CA ASP A 117 15.71 -3.93 5.27
C ASP A 117 14.50 -3.91 6.22
N GLN A 118 13.77 -2.79 6.27
CA GLN A 118 12.60 -2.61 7.14
C GLN A 118 11.32 -2.55 6.33
N CYS A 119 10.26 -3.14 6.88
CA CYS A 119 8.90 -3.04 6.38
C CYS A 119 7.91 -3.06 7.54
N SER A 120 6.70 -2.58 7.33
CA SER A 120 5.64 -2.60 8.35
C SER A 120 4.97 -3.97 8.48
N GLY A 121 5.14 -4.85 7.53
CA GLY A 121 4.55 -6.17 7.53
C GLY A 121 4.88 -6.96 6.28
N ALA A 122 4.66 -8.27 6.35
CA ALA A 122 4.75 -9.18 5.21
C ALA A 122 3.35 -9.75 4.93
N GLU A 123 2.99 -9.78 3.66
CA GLU A 123 1.77 -10.42 3.19
C GLU A 123 2.08 -11.85 2.76
N VAL A 124 1.32 -12.80 3.28
CA VAL A 124 1.48 -14.22 2.98
C VAL A 124 0.24 -14.70 2.24
N GLN A 125 0.43 -15.21 1.03
CA GLN A 125 -0.64 -15.83 0.28
C GLN A 125 -0.78 -17.29 0.67
N VAL A 126 -2.03 -17.74 0.79
CA VAL A 126 -2.36 -19.15 1.05
C VAL A 126 -2.89 -19.80 -0.23
N ASN A 127 -2.42 -21.01 -0.53
CA ASN A 127 -2.85 -21.74 -1.72
C ASN A 127 -4.28 -22.32 -1.58
N ASN A 128 -4.71 -22.54 -0.34
CA ASN A 128 -6.06 -23.03 -0.04
C ASN A 128 -6.68 -22.16 1.05
N PHE A 129 -7.74 -21.43 0.69
CA PHE A 129 -8.42 -20.51 1.59
C PHE A 129 -9.07 -21.22 2.80
N GLU A 130 -9.50 -22.47 2.65
CA GLU A 130 -10.06 -23.26 3.75
C GLU A 130 -9.04 -23.49 4.88
N LEU A 131 -7.74 -23.42 4.59
CA LEU A 131 -6.67 -23.56 5.56
C LEU A 131 -6.18 -22.23 6.14
N LEU A 132 -6.84 -21.11 5.82
CA LEU A 132 -6.41 -19.78 6.20
C LEU A 132 -6.15 -19.66 7.70
N ASP A 133 -7.12 -20.04 8.53
CA ASP A 133 -7.03 -19.93 9.98
C ASP A 133 -5.96 -20.84 10.58
N ALA A 134 -5.84 -22.07 10.05
CA ALA A 134 -4.80 -23.01 10.48
C ALA A 134 -3.40 -22.52 10.16
N ILE A 135 -3.21 -21.93 8.97
CA ILE A 135 -1.93 -21.35 8.55
C ILE A 135 -1.62 -20.10 9.38
N ALA A 136 -2.60 -19.22 9.61
CA ALA A 136 -2.44 -18.03 10.44
C ALA A 136 -2.02 -18.40 11.87
N LEU A 137 -2.66 -19.41 12.47
CA LEU A 137 -2.29 -19.92 13.79
C LEU A 137 -0.86 -20.50 13.82
N ASN A 138 -0.47 -21.22 12.77
CA ASN A 138 0.89 -21.76 12.64
C ASN A 138 1.93 -20.62 12.61
N ILE A 139 1.68 -19.59 11.81
CA ILE A 139 2.56 -18.41 11.71
C ILE A 139 2.61 -17.70 13.08
N LEU A 140 1.45 -17.48 13.71
CA LEU A 140 1.38 -16.86 15.03
C LEU A 140 2.23 -17.62 16.05
N ASN A 141 2.14 -18.95 16.10
CA ASN A 141 2.92 -19.77 17.00
C ASN A 141 4.43 -19.66 16.76
N LYS A 142 4.85 -19.44 15.53
CA LYS A 142 6.27 -19.24 15.17
C LYS A 142 6.82 -17.88 15.60
N VAL A 143 5.98 -16.85 15.61
CA VAL A 143 6.40 -15.46 15.92
C VAL A 143 6.03 -15.03 17.32
N LYS A 144 5.16 -15.78 18.02
CA LYS A 144 4.72 -15.48 19.38
C LYS A 144 5.90 -15.36 20.35
N GLY A 145 5.91 -14.29 21.12
CA GLY A 145 6.98 -13.99 22.06
C GLY A 145 8.28 -13.51 21.44
N LYS A 146 8.32 -13.35 20.13
CA LYS A 146 9.45 -12.72 19.43
C LYS A 146 9.17 -11.23 19.24
N THR A 147 10.23 -10.45 19.26
CA THR A 147 10.21 -9.02 18.99
C THR A 147 11.20 -8.69 17.88
N ASP A 148 10.94 -7.61 17.19
CA ASP A 148 11.93 -7.03 16.29
C ASP A 148 13.11 -6.42 17.09
N ARG A 149 14.10 -5.89 16.40
CA ARG A 149 15.27 -5.23 17.02
C ARG A 149 14.93 -3.95 17.78
N TYR A 150 13.71 -3.43 17.64
CA TYR A 150 13.21 -2.24 18.33
C TYR A 150 12.28 -2.58 19.51
N GLY A 151 12.06 -3.86 19.78
CA GLY A 151 11.20 -4.34 20.87
C GLY A 151 9.71 -4.45 20.51
N ASN A 152 9.33 -4.28 19.24
CA ASN A 152 7.94 -4.42 18.82
C ASN A 152 7.59 -5.90 18.65
N SER A 153 6.46 -6.32 19.21
CA SER A 153 5.95 -7.69 19.05
C SER A 153 5.35 -7.90 17.66
N TYR A 154 5.54 -9.10 17.12
CA TYR A 154 4.86 -9.50 15.89
C TYR A 154 3.41 -9.87 16.16
N SER A 155 2.54 -9.51 15.22
CA SER A 155 1.13 -9.92 15.19
C SER A 155 0.81 -10.57 13.84
N VAL A 156 -0.22 -11.40 13.83
CA VAL A 156 -0.74 -12.05 12.63
C VAL A 156 -2.22 -11.72 12.52
N ALA A 157 -2.65 -11.31 11.36
CA ALA A 157 -4.05 -11.08 11.07
C ALA A 157 -4.40 -11.67 9.71
N THR A 158 -5.54 -12.32 9.61
CA THR A 158 -6.07 -12.83 8.34
C THR A 158 -6.74 -11.72 7.54
N VAL A 159 -6.90 -11.92 6.24
CA VAL A 159 -7.65 -10.99 5.37
C VAL A 159 -9.10 -10.81 5.84
N VAL A 160 -9.68 -11.86 6.43
CA VAL A 160 -11.04 -11.84 6.98
C VAL A 160 -11.12 -10.90 8.20
N GLU A 161 -10.16 -11.02 9.13
CA GLU A 161 -10.08 -10.15 10.31
C GLU A 161 -9.81 -8.69 9.96
N GLN A 162 -9.01 -8.45 8.92
CA GLN A 162 -8.72 -7.08 8.46
C GLN A 162 -9.87 -6.43 7.69
N ASN A 163 -10.75 -7.23 7.09
CA ASN A 163 -11.84 -6.77 6.23
C ASN A 163 -13.18 -7.44 6.58
N PRO A 164 -13.64 -7.36 7.84
CA PRO A 164 -14.84 -8.05 8.28
C PRO A 164 -16.10 -7.66 7.48
N GLN A 165 -16.14 -6.43 6.98
CA GLN A 165 -17.26 -5.93 6.17
C GLN A 165 -17.37 -6.59 4.79
N ILE A 166 -16.29 -7.16 4.27
CA ILE A 166 -16.28 -7.88 2.98
C ILE A 166 -16.77 -9.33 3.18
N PHE A 167 -16.52 -9.90 4.35
CA PHE A 167 -16.79 -11.31 4.67
C PHE A 167 -17.98 -11.50 5.61
N SER A 168 -18.72 -10.45 5.96
CA SER A 168 -19.97 -10.54 6.73
C SER A 168 -21.14 -10.85 5.79
N TRP A 169 -21.47 -12.10 5.67
CA TRP A 169 -22.67 -12.60 5.01
C TRP A 169 -23.67 -13.09 6.05
#